data_f561a74a0092b2f742d47260210ffae7
#
_entry.id   f561a74a0092b2f742d47260210ffae7
#
_cell.length_a   1.000
_cell.length_b   1.000
_cell.length_c   1.000
_cell.angle_alpha   90.00
_cell.angle_beta   90.00
_cell.angle_gamma   90.00
#
_symmetry.space_group_name_H-M   'P 1'
#
loop_
_entity.id
_entity.type
_entity.pdbx_description
1 polymer ?
#
loop_
_entity_poly.entity_id
_entity_poly.type
_entity_poly.pdbx_seq_one_letter_code
_entity_poly.pdbx_strand_id
1 'polypeptide(L)'
;MNRLIRIALTFLLVMTSGVIQAEIVIYPVPQGIYYARHNDDYTVKVRQVGEKDWVDLYEYNVKVDMDTKSDATMVQFDFSGKVEVLVQKNNGELRSAVVRPLSKGIQPEIDGNFLLFTLDKPQKLSVEFNGDRLNNLHVFANPIIENVPDKSDPNVMYFESGIHEPTDVAGKCFRIPSNTTVYLEGGAVLKGCLTCDSVENVKILGHGMLLEPQQGPVLYFWLYITRR
;
A
#
# COMPACT_ATOMS: atom_id res chain seq x y z
N MET A 1 28.39 -4.45 -71.28
CA MET A 1 28.87 -5.34 -70.16
C MET A 1 28.47 -4.64 -68.85
N ASN A 2 27.22 -4.90 -68.42
CA ASN A 2 26.62 -4.19 -67.28
C ASN A 2 26.85 -4.97 -65.98
N ARG A 3 27.56 -4.37 -65.06
CA ARG A 3 27.67 -4.88 -63.67
C ARG A 3 26.52 -4.31 -62.84
N LEU A 4 25.59 -5.16 -62.45
CA LEU A 4 24.56 -4.86 -61.47
C LEU A 4 25.18 -4.88 -60.08
N ILE A 5 25.20 -3.72 -59.40
CA ILE A 5 25.58 -3.59 -58.01
C ILE A 5 24.30 -3.89 -57.22
N ARG A 6 24.25 -5.00 -56.47
CA ARG A 6 23.23 -5.32 -55.50
C ARG A 6 23.59 -4.65 -54.18
N ILE A 7 22.87 -3.61 -53.82
CA ILE A 7 22.92 -3.00 -52.49
C ILE A 7 22.07 -3.87 -51.55
N ALA A 8 22.70 -4.61 -50.67
CA ALA A 8 22.00 -5.29 -49.57
C ALA A 8 21.74 -4.32 -48.46
N LEU A 9 20.46 -3.90 -48.30
CA LEU A 9 20.01 -3.06 -47.21
C LEU A 9 19.81 -3.96 -45.96
N THR A 10 20.81 -3.97 -45.08
CA THR A 10 20.69 -4.66 -43.80
C THR A 10 19.87 -3.80 -42.83
N PHE A 11 18.63 -4.20 -42.61
CA PHE A 11 17.77 -3.60 -41.58
C PHE A 11 18.30 -4.05 -40.20
N LEU A 12 18.97 -3.14 -39.51
CA LEU A 12 19.35 -3.34 -38.10
C LEU A 12 18.11 -3.10 -37.24
N LEU A 13 17.45 -4.19 -36.83
CA LEU A 13 16.34 -4.13 -35.88
C LEU A 13 16.91 -3.84 -34.48
N VAL A 14 16.91 -2.57 -34.08
CA VAL A 14 17.24 -2.16 -32.72
C VAL A 14 16.06 -2.57 -31.82
N MET A 15 16.18 -3.71 -31.17
CA MET A 15 15.31 -4.10 -30.07
C MET A 15 15.61 -3.16 -28.91
N THR A 16 14.85 -2.08 -28.75
CA THR A 16 14.82 -1.30 -27.52
C THR A 16 14.11 -2.17 -26.48
N SER A 17 14.89 -2.93 -25.71
CA SER A 17 14.40 -3.48 -24.45
C SER A 17 14.02 -2.29 -23.58
N GLY A 18 12.74 -2.00 -23.48
CA GLY A 18 12.22 -1.03 -22.52
C GLY A 18 12.67 -1.49 -21.12
N VAL A 19 13.64 -0.81 -20.56
CA VAL A 19 13.96 -0.96 -19.13
C VAL A 19 12.71 -0.49 -18.41
N ILE A 20 11.95 -1.43 -17.85
CA ILE A 20 10.87 -1.07 -16.90
C ILE A 20 11.59 -0.37 -15.76
N GLN A 21 11.51 0.93 -15.74
CA GLN A 21 12.07 1.73 -14.67
C GLN A 21 11.30 1.36 -13.42
N ALA A 22 12.02 0.94 -12.39
CA ALA A 22 11.41 0.67 -11.10
C ALA A 22 10.79 1.99 -10.58
N GLU A 23 9.63 1.92 -9.97
CA GLU A 23 8.87 3.08 -9.50
C GLU A 23 8.43 2.85 -8.06
N ILE A 24 8.39 3.92 -7.26
CA ILE A 24 7.81 3.95 -5.93
C ILE A 24 6.77 5.06 -5.90
N VAL A 25 5.54 4.72 -5.50
CA VAL A 25 4.44 5.68 -5.32
C VAL A 25 4.09 5.77 -3.84
N ILE A 26 4.16 6.99 -3.31
CA ILE A 26 3.79 7.30 -1.93
C ILE A 26 2.56 8.19 -1.93
N TYR A 27 1.62 7.87 -1.08
CA TYR A 27 0.36 8.58 -1.02
C TYR A 27 0.37 9.71 0.00
N PRO A 28 -0.27 10.84 -0.32
CA PRO A 28 -0.40 11.93 0.64
C PRO A 28 -1.27 11.52 1.81
N VAL A 29 -0.92 11.99 3.00
CA VAL A 29 -1.72 11.78 4.20
C VAL A 29 -2.60 12.99 4.42
N PRO A 30 -3.94 12.83 4.49
CA PRO A 30 -4.84 13.94 4.74
C PRO A 30 -4.56 14.62 6.08
N GLN A 31 -4.53 15.97 6.08
CA GLN A 31 -4.21 16.78 7.27
C GLN A 31 -5.08 16.46 8.50
N GLY A 32 -6.35 16.11 8.29
CA GLY A 32 -7.27 15.78 9.38
C GLY A 32 -6.92 14.52 10.18
N ILE A 33 -6.01 13.67 9.67
CA ILE A 33 -5.53 12.48 10.39
C ILE A 33 -4.01 12.51 10.64
N TYR A 34 -3.30 13.47 10.08
CA TYR A 34 -1.83 13.50 10.04
C TYR A 34 -1.21 13.38 11.44
N TYR A 35 -1.65 14.20 12.40
CA TYR A 35 -1.14 14.13 13.78
C TYR A 35 -1.88 13.11 14.65
N ALA A 36 -3.16 12.87 14.37
CA ALA A 36 -4.00 12.03 15.20
C ALA A 36 -3.75 10.52 14.98
N ARG A 37 -3.09 10.15 13.92
CA ARG A 37 -2.86 8.75 13.53
C ARG A 37 -1.41 8.40 13.27
N HIS A 38 -0.48 9.25 13.67
CA HIS A 38 0.94 8.96 13.59
C HIS A 38 1.40 8.05 14.73
N ASN A 39 2.35 7.17 14.43
CA ASN A 39 3.00 6.28 15.40
C ASN A 39 4.52 6.45 15.32
N ASP A 40 5.16 6.75 16.46
CA ASP A 40 6.60 7.03 16.56
C ASP A 40 7.45 5.82 16.92
N ASP A 41 6.88 4.61 17.02
CA ASP A 41 7.64 3.43 17.43
C ASP A 41 8.72 3.04 16.42
N TYR A 42 8.47 3.35 15.15
CA TYR A 42 9.39 3.07 14.05
C TYR A 42 9.47 4.27 13.11
N THR A 43 10.62 4.40 12.41
CA THR A 43 10.76 5.25 11.22
C THR A 43 11.04 4.35 10.04
N VAL A 44 10.24 4.44 9.00
CA VAL A 44 10.30 3.54 7.86
C VAL A 44 10.62 4.31 6.58
N LYS A 45 11.62 3.84 5.86
CA LYS A 45 12.04 4.43 4.59
C LYS A 45 12.11 3.35 3.51
N VAL A 46 11.89 3.76 2.28
CA VAL A 46 11.98 2.91 1.11
C VAL A 46 12.84 3.55 0.04
N ARG A 47 13.58 2.74 -0.72
CA ARG A 47 14.27 3.18 -1.94
C ARG A 47 14.29 2.07 -2.98
N GLN A 48 14.52 2.43 -4.21
CA GLN A 48 14.84 1.45 -5.24
C GLN A 48 16.25 0.89 -5.01
N VAL A 49 16.41 -0.40 -5.28
CA VAL A 49 17.74 -1.04 -5.18
C VAL A 49 18.72 -0.36 -6.13
N GLY A 50 19.83 0.11 -5.57
CA GLY A 50 20.88 0.83 -6.32
C GLY A 50 20.76 2.35 -6.30
N GLU A 51 19.63 2.90 -5.86
CA GLU A 51 19.48 4.34 -5.63
C GLU A 51 20.08 4.76 -4.28
N LYS A 52 20.45 6.05 -4.17
CA LYS A 52 21.05 6.60 -2.94
C LYS A 52 20.00 7.17 -2.00
N ASP A 53 18.97 7.76 -2.55
CA ASP A 53 18.02 8.56 -1.81
C ASP A 53 16.91 7.70 -1.23
N TRP A 54 16.69 7.83 0.07
CA TRP A 54 15.60 7.21 0.79
C TRP A 54 14.37 8.11 0.81
N VAL A 55 13.22 7.53 0.64
CA VAL A 55 11.93 8.22 0.76
C VAL A 55 11.27 7.77 2.06
N ASP A 56 10.87 8.73 2.89
CA ASP A 56 10.18 8.47 4.15
C ASP A 56 8.74 8.02 3.87
N LEU A 57 8.28 7.01 4.60
CA LEU A 57 6.89 6.60 4.64
C LEU A 57 6.21 7.22 5.86
N TYR A 58 4.90 7.38 5.78
CA TYR A 58 4.13 7.78 6.95
C TYR A 58 3.72 6.54 7.76
N GLU A 59 3.99 6.58 9.05
CA GLU A 59 3.71 5.52 10.00
C GLU A 59 2.35 5.74 10.65
N TYR A 60 1.36 4.94 10.22
CA TYR A 60 0.02 4.99 10.79
C TYR A 60 -0.05 4.22 12.12
N ASN A 61 -0.66 4.81 13.14
CA ASN A 61 -1.06 4.09 14.34
C ASN A 61 -2.33 3.29 14.07
N VAL A 62 -2.24 1.98 14.16
CA VAL A 62 -3.35 1.05 13.99
C VAL A 62 -3.56 0.24 15.27
N LYS A 63 -4.77 -0.27 15.46
CA LYS A 63 -5.10 -1.14 16.58
C LYS A 63 -5.10 -2.59 16.12
N VAL A 64 -4.45 -3.42 16.88
CA VAL A 64 -4.47 -4.88 16.75
C VAL A 64 -5.01 -5.49 18.02
N ASP A 65 -5.50 -6.74 17.94
CA ASP A 65 -6.18 -7.46 19.01
C ASP A 65 -7.50 -6.79 19.45
N MET A 66 -8.57 -7.56 19.39
CA MET A 66 -9.92 -7.08 19.72
C MET A 66 -10.19 -7.16 21.22
N ASP A 67 -9.56 -8.10 21.92
CA ASP A 67 -9.77 -8.35 23.35
C ASP A 67 -8.90 -7.39 24.18
N THR A 68 -7.63 -7.27 23.84
CA THR A 68 -6.68 -6.36 24.49
C THR A 68 -6.06 -5.45 23.44
N LYS A 69 -6.70 -4.31 23.19
CA LYS A 69 -6.29 -3.38 22.15
C LYS A 69 -4.83 -2.94 22.34
N SER A 70 -4.00 -3.33 21.39
CA SER A 70 -2.60 -2.89 21.30
C SER A 70 -2.41 -1.97 20.12
N ASP A 71 -1.48 -1.03 20.25
CA ASP A 71 -1.04 -0.20 19.14
C ASP A 71 -0.03 -0.98 18.29
N ALA A 72 -0.14 -0.83 16.99
CA ALA A 72 0.83 -1.31 16.02
C ALA A 72 1.07 -0.23 14.97
N THR A 73 2.18 -0.32 14.29
CA THR A 73 2.53 0.60 13.19
C THR A 73 2.16 0.01 11.85
N MET A 74 1.70 0.84 10.92
CA MET A 74 1.42 0.44 9.55
C MET A 74 2.00 1.44 8.58
N VAL A 75 2.65 0.95 7.53
CA VAL A 75 3.08 1.75 6.38
C VAL A 75 2.52 1.17 5.09
N GLN A 76 2.34 2.04 4.08
CA GLN A 76 1.89 1.62 2.76
C GLN A 76 2.58 2.41 1.66
N PHE A 77 2.85 1.74 0.57
CA PHE A 77 3.37 2.32 -0.67
C PHE A 77 3.14 1.34 -1.83
N ASP A 78 3.16 1.86 -3.05
CA ASP A 78 3.17 1.00 -4.24
C ASP A 78 4.54 1.00 -4.87
N PHE A 79 4.88 -0.09 -5.54
CA PHE A 79 6.15 -0.16 -6.25
C PHE A 79 6.14 -1.15 -7.40
N SER A 80 7.08 -0.95 -8.32
CA SER A 80 7.52 -1.92 -9.32
C SER A 80 9.03 -2.15 -9.22
N GLY A 81 9.51 -3.26 -9.76
CA GLY A 81 10.94 -3.62 -9.69
C GLY A 81 11.36 -4.15 -8.33
N LYS A 82 12.52 -3.71 -7.83
CA LYS A 82 13.07 -4.13 -6.53
C LYS A 82 13.27 -2.92 -5.62
N VAL A 83 12.88 -3.07 -4.37
CA VAL A 83 13.03 -2.01 -3.35
C VAL A 83 13.71 -2.54 -2.11
N GLU A 84 14.42 -1.67 -1.42
CA GLU A 84 14.91 -1.86 -0.07
C GLU A 84 14.00 -1.12 0.90
N VAL A 85 13.68 -1.77 2.01
CA VAL A 85 12.92 -1.19 3.12
C VAL A 85 13.84 -1.10 4.33
N LEU A 86 14.05 0.11 4.82
CA LEU A 86 14.82 0.40 6.01
C LEU A 86 13.87 0.78 7.14
N VAL A 87 13.97 0.08 8.26
CA VAL A 87 13.19 0.35 9.45
C VAL A 87 14.12 0.70 10.60
N GLN A 88 13.96 1.87 11.18
CA GLN A 88 14.60 2.24 12.43
C GLN A 88 13.62 1.97 13.59
N LYS A 89 14.06 1.21 14.59
CA LYS A 89 13.31 1.07 15.85
C LYS A 89 13.65 2.24 16.75
N ASN A 90 12.64 3.09 17.06
CA ASN A 90 12.87 4.33 17.81
C ASN A 90 12.88 4.10 19.33
N ASN A 91 12.15 3.11 19.83
CA ASN A 91 11.98 2.84 21.25
C ASN A 91 12.69 1.56 21.69
N GLY A 92 13.74 1.72 22.49
CA GLY A 92 14.52 0.60 23.02
C GLY A 92 15.44 -0.07 21.98
N GLU A 93 16.08 -1.13 22.36
CA GLU A 93 17.06 -1.86 21.58
C GLU A 93 16.40 -2.83 20.60
N LEU A 94 16.93 -2.95 19.38
CA LEU A 94 16.57 -3.98 18.41
C LEU A 94 17.53 -5.18 18.58
N ARG A 95 17.03 -6.30 19.10
CA ARG A 95 17.82 -7.52 19.33
C ARG A 95 17.51 -8.63 18.34
N SER A 96 16.28 -8.65 17.83
CA SER A 96 15.85 -9.64 16.83
C SER A 96 14.67 -9.12 16.06
N ALA A 97 14.51 -9.58 14.81
CA ALA A 97 13.33 -9.31 14.00
C ALA A 97 12.95 -10.51 13.15
N VAL A 98 11.67 -10.65 12.88
CA VAL A 98 11.12 -11.69 12.03
C VAL A 98 10.13 -11.07 11.05
N VAL A 99 10.35 -11.29 9.76
CA VAL A 99 9.41 -10.87 8.71
C VAL A 99 8.45 -12.01 8.40
N ARG A 100 7.16 -11.73 8.52
CA ARG A 100 6.10 -12.70 8.26
C ARG A 100 5.27 -12.34 7.03
N PRO A 101 4.69 -13.36 6.34
CA PRO A 101 4.75 -14.80 6.64
C PRO A 101 6.13 -15.41 6.28
N LEU A 102 6.59 -16.36 7.07
CA LEU A 102 7.88 -17.03 6.87
C LEU A 102 8.03 -17.68 5.49
N SER A 103 6.91 -18.08 4.89
CA SER A 103 6.88 -18.64 3.53
C SER A 103 7.38 -17.71 2.43
N LYS A 104 7.54 -16.42 2.72
CA LYS A 104 8.12 -15.43 1.78
C LYS A 104 9.65 -15.49 1.75
N GLY A 105 10.29 -16.12 2.74
CA GLY A 105 11.74 -16.32 2.78
C GLY A 105 12.56 -15.03 2.94
N ILE A 106 11.93 -13.93 3.37
CA ILE A 106 12.61 -12.64 3.56
C ILE A 106 13.50 -12.74 4.80
N GLN A 107 14.79 -12.52 4.61
CA GLN A 107 15.79 -12.49 5.68
C GLN A 107 16.20 -11.04 5.90
N PRO A 108 15.80 -10.41 7.02
CA PRO A 108 16.23 -9.06 7.35
C PRO A 108 17.65 -9.04 7.91
N GLU A 109 18.37 -7.96 7.61
CA GLU A 109 19.67 -7.63 8.20
C GLU A 109 19.48 -6.61 9.31
N ILE A 110 20.16 -6.81 10.45
CA ILE A 110 20.09 -5.92 11.62
C ILE A 110 21.46 -5.28 11.82
N ASP A 111 21.46 -3.94 11.92
CA ASP A 111 22.63 -3.14 12.29
C ASP A 111 22.21 -2.09 13.34
N GLY A 112 22.59 -2.30 14.58
CA GLY A 112 22.14 -1.49 15.71
C GLY A 112 20.61 -1.51 15.83
N ASN A 113 19.99 -0.36 15.75
CA ASN A 113 18.52 -0.21 15.77
C ASN A 113 17.89 -0.17 14.38
N PHE A 114 18.65 -0.51 13.34
CA PHE A 114 18.17 -0.55 11.96
C PHE A 114 17.93 -1.97 11.50
N LEU A 115 16.86 -2.14 10.77
CA LEU A 115 16.48 -3.36 10.06
C LEU A 115 16.40 -3.06 8.57
N LEU A 116 17.08 -3.85 7.74
CA LEU A 116 17.06 -3.72 6.28
C LEU A 116 16.58 -5.02 5.66
N PHE A 117 15.67 -4.94 4.69
CA PHE A 117 15.30 -6.07 3.85
C PHE A 117 14.88 -5.62 2.46
N THR A 118 14.97 -6.54 1.50
CA THR A 118 14.65 -6.29 0.09
C THR A 118 13.33 -6.95 -0.31
N LEU A 119 12.54 -6.27 -1.14
CA LEU A 119 11.36 -6.79 -1.79
C LEU A 119 11.55 -6.81 -3.31
N ASP A 120 11.33 -7.97 -3.91
CA ASP A 120 11.40 -8.19 -5.37
C ASP A 120 10.02 -8.17 -6.05
N LYS A 121 8.96 -8.13 -5.26
CA LYS A 121 7.56 -8.08 -5.70
C LYS A 121 6.65 -7.55 -4.60
N PRO A 122 5.47 -7.04 -4.97
CA PRO A 122 4.47 -6.57 -4.01
C PRO A 122 4.06 -7.66 -3.01
N GLN A 123 4.01 -7.28 -1.72
CA GLN A 123 3.71 -8.18 -0.62
C GLN A 123 3.11 -7.41 0.56
N LYS A 124 2.30 -8.12 1.35
CA LYS A 124 1.80 -7.64 2.65
C LYS A 124 2.50 -8.43 3.73
N LEU A 125 3.16 -7.72 4.63
CA LEU A 125 4.07 -8.29 5.62
C LEU A 125 3.74 -7.75 7.01
N SER A 126 4.13 -8.52 8.02
CA SER A 126 4.24 -8.09 9.41
C SER A 126 5.68 -8.30 9.87
N VAL A 127 6.27 -7.29 10.45
CA VAL A 127 7.61 -7.36 11.03
C VAL A 127 7.47 -7.39 12.56
N GLU A 128 7.85 -8.49 13.16
CA GLU A 128 7.86 -8.69 14.61
C GLU A 128 9.25 -8.32 15.14
N PHE A 129 9.31 -7.55 16.23
CA PHE A 129 10.55 -7.11 16.85
C PHE A 129 10.67 -7.70 18.25
N ASN A 130 11.84 -8.26 18.59
CA ASN A 130 12.16 -8.80 19.91
C ASN A 130 11.15 -9.85 20.42
N GLY A 131 10.46 -10.54 19.50
CA GLY A 131 9.45 -11.55 19.83
C GLY A 131 8.06 -11.00 20.16
N ASP A 132 7.86 -9.68 20.11
CA ASP A 132 6.54 -9.07 20.26
C ASP A 132 5.74 -9.23 18.98
N ARG A 133 4.52 -9.80 19.09
CA ARG A 133 3.62 -10.05 17.96
C ARG A 133 2.54 -8.99 17.80
N LEU A 134 2.29 -8.18 18.81
CA LEU A 134 1.21 -7.23 18.85
C LEU A 134 1.70 -5.82 18.54
N ASN A 135 2.78 -5.38 19.17
CA ASN A 135 3.43 -4.11 18.87
C ASN A 135 4.44 -4.30 17.72
N ASN A 136 3.92 -4.47 16.52
CA ASN A 136 4.68 -4.80 15.32
C ASN A 136 4.49 -3.77 14.21
N LEU A 137 5.21 -3.95 13.11
CA LEU A 137 5.10 -3.11 11.91
C LEU A 137 4.42 -3.90 10.78
N HIS A 138 3.28 -3.41 10.30
CA HIS A 138 2.64 -3.89 9.09
C HIS A 138 3.15 -3.11 7.88
N VAL A 139 3.67 -3.83 6.88
CA VAL A 139 4.17 -3.26 5.63
C VAL A 139 3.26 -3.69 4.48
N PHE A 140 2.50 -2.73 3.93
CA PHE A 140 1.66 -2.93 2.76
C PHE A 140 2.40 -2.39 1.53
N ALA A 141 3.26 -3.21 0.97
CA ALA A 141 3.95 -2.95 -0.28
C ALA A 141 3.08 -3.50 -1.43
N ASN A 142 2.40 -2.62 -2.13
CA ASN A 142 1.37 -2.96 -3.12
C ASN A 142 1.91 -2.86 -4.55
N PRO A 143 1.23 -3.48 -5.54
CA PRO A 143 1.52 -3.23 -6.94
C PRO A 143 1.02 -1.85 -7.36
N ILE A 144 1.69 -1.23 -8.31
CA ILE A 144 1.18 -0.02 -8.98
C ILE A 144 -0.13 -0.36 -9.69
N ILE A 145 -1.15 0.50 -9.53
CA ILE A 145 -2.44 0.32 -10.17
C ILE A 145 -2.36 0.85 -11.60
N GLU A 146 -2.41 -0.05 -12.58
CA GLU A 146 -2.34 0.30 -14.00
C GLU A 146 -3.69 0.72 -14.58
N ASN A 147 -4.79 0.14 -14.08
CA ASN A 147 -6.14 0.33 -14.63
C ASN A 147 -7.02 1.07 -13.62
N VAL A 148 -6.86 2.39 -13.57
CA VAL A 148 -7.71 3.27 -12.76
C VAL A 148 -9.05 3.45 -13.48
N PRO A 149 -10.20 3.23 -12.78
CA PRO A 149 -11.51 3.45 -13.37
C PRO A 149 -11.74 4.91 -13.78
N ASP A 150 -12.53 5.12 -14.83
CA ASP A 150 -12.90 6.47 -15.26
C ASP A 150 -13.84 7.12 -14.23
N LYS A 151 -13.47 8.28 -13.72
CA LYS A 151 -14.28 9.08 -12.78
C LYS A 151 -15.62 9.53 -13.38
N SER A 152 -15.72 9.63 -14.69
CA SER A 152 -16.94 10.07 -15.38
C SER A 152 -17.94 8.94 -15.63
N ASP A 153 -17.57 7.68 -15.39
CA ASP A 153 -18.47 6.54 -15.51
C ASP A 153 -19.51 6.59 -14.37
N PRO A 154 -20.82 6.64 -14.68
CA PRO A 154 -21.88 6.68 -13.66
C PRO A 154 -21.93 5.45 -12.76
N ASN A 155 -21.29 4.35 -13.16
CA ASN A 155 -21.15 3.14 -12.36
C ASN A 155 -19.88 3.11 -11.50
N VAL A 156 -19.15 4.23 -11.42
CA VAL A 156 -17.96 4.36 -10.59
C VAL A 156 -18.21 5.33 -9.44
N MET A 157 -18.09 4.83 -8.22
CA MET A 157 -17.96 5.67 -7.03
C MET A 157 -16.49 5.92 -6.78
N TYR A 158 -15.98 7.05 -7.26
CA TYR A 158 -14.57 7.40 -7.17
C TYR A 158 -14.29 8.30 -5.95
N PHE A 159 -13.45 7.84 -5.06
CA PHE A 159 -12.97 8.60 -3.90
C PHE A 159 -11.52 9.03 -4.14
N GLU A 160 -11.33 10.31 -4.37
CA GLU A 160 -10.00 10.91 -4.53
C GLU A 160 -9.24 10.94 -3.21
N SER A 161 -7.93 11.20 -3.28
CA SER A 161 -7.13 11.45 -2.07
C SER A 161 -7.76 12.53 -1.19
N GLY A 162 -7.89 12.27 0.10
CA GLY A 162 -8.56 13.15 1.06
C GLY A 162 -9.50 12.41 2.00
N ILE A 163 -10.19 13.16 2.86
CA ILE A 163 -11.16 12.60 3.81
C ILE A 163 -12.56 12.70 3.22
N HIS A 164 -13.28 11.59 3.23
CA HIS A 164 -14.66 11.47 2.77
C HIS A 164 -15.56 10.99 3.91
N GLU A 165 -16.69 11.64 4.07
CA GLU A 165 -17.70 11.26 5.04
C GLU A 165 -19.02 10.99 4.33
N PRO A 166 -19.81 9.98 4.74
CA PRO A 166 -21.09 9.69 4.11
C PRO A 166 -22.09 10.82 4.42
N THR A 167 -22.94 11.14 3.43
CA THR A 167 -23.99 12.15 3.59
C THR A 167 -25.13 11.69 4.50
N ASP A 168 -25.34 10.38 4.60
CA ASP A 168 -26.29 9.79 5.55
C ASP A 168 -25.68 9.74 6.96
N VAL A 169 -25.91 10.79 7.73
CA VAL A 169 -25.37 10.96 9.08
C VAL A 169 -25.89 9.88 10.05
N ALA A 170 -27.08 9.35 9.82
CA ALA A 170 -27.71 8.37 10.72
C ALA A 170 -27.05 6.97 10.58
N GLY A 171 -26.71 6.58 9.37
CA GLY A 171 -26.09 5.27 9.10
C GLY A 171 -24.57 5.28 9.12
N LYS A 172 -23.92 6.42 8.96
CA LYS A 172 -22.47 6.60 8.86
C LYS A 172 -21.82 5.66 7.84
N CYS A 173 -22.55 5.29 6.80
CA CYS A 173 -22.15 4.34 5.78
C CYS A 173 -22.37 4.88 4.36
N PHE A 174 -21.46 4.56 3.48
CA PHE A 174 -21.63 4.74 2.05
C PHE A 174 -22.44 3.57 1.51
N ARG A 175 -23.62 3.82 0.95
CA ARG A 175 -24.46 2.80 0.32
C ARG A 175 -23.98 2.55 -1.09
N ILE A 176 -23.67 1.30 -1.40
CA ILE A 176 -23.15 0.90 -2.71
C ILE A 176 -24.29 0.26 -3.50
N PRO A 177 -24.68 0.83 -4.65
CA PRO A 177 -25.68 0.22 -5.54
C PRO A 177 -25.15 -1.03 -6.25
N SER A 178 -26.07 -1.80 -6.87
CA SER A 178 -25.67 -2.86 -7.81
C SER A 178 -24.92 -2.31 -9.02
N ASN A 179 -24.07 -3.11 -9.64
CA ASN A 179 -23.28 -2.80 -10.82
C ASN A 179 -22.29 -1.64 -10.61
N THR A 180 -21.80 -1.46 -9.39
CA THR A 180 -20.94 -0.33 -9.04
C THR A 180 -19.50 -0.78 -8.77
N THR A 181 -18.57 -0.04 -9.33
CA THR A 181 -17.15 -0.10 -8.95
C THR A 181 -16.85 1.02 -7.97
N VAL A 182 -16.48 0.68 -6.75
CA VAL A 182 -15.95 1.63 -5.76
C VAL A 182 -14.45 1.68 -5.92
N TYR A 183 -13.91 2.87 -6.19
CA TYR A 183 -12.47 3.08 -6.29
C TYR A 183 -11.99 4.06 -5.23
N LEU A 184 -11.05 3.59 -4.42
CA LEU A 184 -10.39 4.40 -3.40
C LEU A 184 -8.98 4.71 -3.86
N GLU A 185 -8.75 5.94 -4.29
CA GLU A 185 -7.41 6.41 -4.65
C GLU A 185 -6.45 6.29 -3.46
N GLY A 186 -5.17 6.12 -3.73
CA GLY A 186 -4.16 6.16 -2.67
C GLY A 186 -4.19 7.49 -1.92
N GLY A 187 -4.27 7.45 -0.58
CA GLY A 187 -4.50 8.62 0.26
C GLY A 187 -5.97 9.00 0.48
N ALA A 188 -6.93 8.30 -0.15
CA ALA A 188 -8.34 8.43 0.20
C ALA A 188 -8.63 7.78 1.56
N VAL A 189 -9.35 8.48 2.41
CA VAL A 189 -9.77 8.02 3.75
C VAL A 189 -11.28 8.16 3.88
N LEU A 190 -11.98 7.05 3.92
CA LEU A 190 -13.42 7.02 4.15
C LEU A 190 -13.68 6.89 5.65
N LYS A 191 -14.26 7.91 6.27
CA LYS A 191 -14.74 7.85 7.66
C LYS A 191 -16.13 7.27 7.69
N GLY A 192 -16.25 5.98 7.94
CA GLY A 192 -17.51 5.26 7.96
C GLY A 192 -17.37 3.85 7.41
N CYS A 193 -18.49 3.27 6.99
CA CYS A 193 -18.53 1.93 6.44
C CYS A 193 -19.05 1.93 4.99
N LEU A 194 -18.77 0.84 4.27
CA LEU A 194 -19.39 0.54 2.99
C LEU A 194 -20.50 -0.49 3.22
N THR A 195 -21.70 -0.20 2.72
CA THR A 195 -22.85 -1.12 2.86
C THR A 195 -23.29 -1.64 1.51
N CYS A 196 -23.32 -2.95 1.37
CA CYS A 196 -23.79 -3.68 0.19
C CYS A 196 -24.95 -4.58 0.62
N ASP A 197 -26.17 -4.05 0.70
CA ASP A 197 -27.34 -4.79 1.10
C ASP A 197 -28.20 -5.14 -0.11
N SER A 198 -28.39 -6.44 -0.36
CA SER A 198 -29.20 -6.95 -1.48
C SER A 198 -28.77 -6.44 -2.86
N VAL A 199 -27.46 -6.29 -3.07
CA VAL A 199 -26.85 -5.81 -4.30
C VAL A 199 -26.01 -6.88 -5.00
N GLU A 200 -25.84 -6.73 -6.31
CA GLU A 200 -25.03 -7.61 -7.14
C GLU A 200 -23.99 -6.86 -7.95
N ASN A 201 -22.95 -7.56 -8.41
CA ASN A 201 -21.91 -7.05 -9.29
C ASN A 201 -21.24 -5.78 -8.75
N VAL A 202 -20.80 -5.83 -7.48
CA VAL A 202 -20.02 -4.76 -6.84
C VAL A 202 -18.53 -5.12 -6.84
N LYS A 203 -17.70 -4.15 -7.19
CA LYS A 203 -16.24 -4.24 -7.07
C LYS A 203 -15.73 -3.13 -6.15
N ILE A 204 -14.76 -3.44 -5.31
CA ILE A 204 -14.06 -2.45 -4.48
C ILE A 204 -12.58 -2.55 -4.80
N LEU A 205 -11.99 -1.46 -5.27
CA LEU A 205 -10.62 -1.39 -5.79
C LEU A 205 -9.91 -0.20 -5.17
N GLY A 206 -8.58 -0.20 -5.28
CA GLY A 206 -7.76 0.94 -4.87
C GLY A 206 -6.95 0.68 -3.61
N HIS A 207 -6.21 1.71 -3.18
CA HIS A 207 -5.29 1.66 -2.03
C HIS A 207 -5.61 2.72 -0.96
N GLY A 208 -6.84 3.24 -0.94
CA GLY A 208 -7.35 4.08 0.13
C GLY A 208 -7.66 3.30 1.41
N MET A 209 -8.13 3.99 2.42
CA MET A 209 -8.41 3.45 3.75
C MET A 209 -9.86 3.65 4.17
N LEU A 210 -10.40 2.70 4.96
CA LEU A 210 -11.61 2.92 5.73
C LEU A 210 -11.23 3.20 7.18
N LEU A 211 -11.80 4.29 7.72
CA LEU A 211 -11.65 4.69 9.11
C LEU A 211 -13.03 4.70 9.75
N GLU A 212 -13.30 3.77 10.66
CA GLU A 212 -14.59 3.74 11.36
C GLU A 212 -14.78 4.94 12.28
N PRO A 213 -15.98 5.53 12.33
CA PRO A 213 -16.30 6.52 13.32
C PRO A 213 -16.28 5.93 14.74
N GLN A 214 -15.78 6.71 15.70
CA GLN A 214 -15.48 6.31 17.08
C GLN A 214 -16.74 5.99 17.94
N GLN A 215 -17.54 5.03 17.58
CA GLN A 215 -18.57 4.47 18.46
C GLN A 215 -18.53 2.94 18.38
N GLY A 216 -17.44 2.36 18.85
CA GLY A 216 -17.20 0.93 18.83
C GLY A 216 -15.73 0.60 18.64
N PRO A 217 -15.32 -0.67 18.63
CA PRO A 217 -13.96 -1.06 18.34
C PRO A 217 -13.59 -0.55 16.95
N VAL A 218 -12.49 0.18 16.88
CA VAL A 218 -11.97 0.71 15.61
C VAL A 218 -11.46 -0.48 14.81
N LEU A 219 -12.20 -0.88 13.80
CA LEU A 219 -11.79 -1.95 12.91
C LEU A 219 -11.26 -1.33 11.61
N TYR A 220 -9.99 -1.51 11.33
CA TYR A 220 -9.40 -1.15 10.04
C TYR A 220 -9.54 -2.35 9.11
N PHE A 221 -10.38 -2.24 8.07
CA PHE A 221 -10.43 -3.23 7.01
C PHE A 221 -9.72 -2.72 5.76
N TRP A 222 -8.71 -3.44 5.36
CA TRP A 222 -8.20 -3.45 4.01
C TRP A 222 -8.93 -4.54 3.25
N LEU A 223 -9.93 -4.16 2.47
CA LEU A 223 -10.68 -5.11 1.69
C LEU A 223 -10.07 -5.20 0.28
N TYR A 224 -9.23 -6.19 0.06
CA TYR A 224 -8.80 -6.59 -1.26
C TYR A 224 -9.66 -7.79 -1.68
N ILE A 225 -10.81 -7.54 -2.33
CA ILE A 225 -11.64 -8.60 -2.89
C ILE A 225 -11.42 -8.64 -4.39
N THR A 226 -10.54 -9.54 -4.85
CA THR A 226 -10.60 -10.07 -6.21
C THR A 226 -11.32 -11.41 -6.15
N ARG A 227 -12.62 -11.45 -6.42
CA ARG A 227 -13.27 -12.68 -6.91
C ARG A 227 -13.21 -12.65 -8.43
N ARG A 228 -12.55 -13.65 -9.00
CA ARG A 228 -12.71 -14.03 -10.41
C ARG A 228 -14.05 -14.74 -10.58
#